data_0b23bef73b70dfbfc1a4c6a2a47e6759
#
_entry.id   0b23bef73b70dfbfc1a4c6a2a47e6759
#
_cell.length_a   1.000
_cell.length_b   1.000
_cell.length_c   1.000
_cell.angle_alpha   90.00
_cell.angle_beta   90.00
_cell.angle_gamma   90.00
#
_symmetry.space_group_name_H-M   'P 1'
#
loop_
_entity.id
_entity.type
_entity.pdbx_description
1 polymer ?
#
loop_
_entity_poly.entity_id
_entity_poly.type
_entity_poly.pdbx_seq_one_letter_code
_entity_poly.pdbx_strand_id
1 'polypeptide(L)'
;MCVTLSTADDFEELTELWEASVRATHHFIPEQYILKLKPLVWSVYLRSMPVYTVRGPERIEGFMGINGDMLEMLFVHPQAMGKGVGKKLLKYAINSCACVMLM
;
A
#
# COMPACT_ATOMS: atom_id res chain seq x y z
N MET A 1 -16.30 -2.27 -4.58
CA MET A 1 -14.91 -2.07 -4.09
C MET A 1 -14.82 -2.47 -2.63
N CYS A 2 -14.17 -3.58 -2.34
CA CYS A 2 -14.03 -4.11 -0.98
C CYS A 2 -12.58 -4.12 -0.56
N VAL A 3 -12.34 -3.95 0.75
CA VAL A 3 -10.99 -4.11 1.31
C VAL A 3 -10.80 -5.57 1.66
N THR A 4 -9.75 -6.19 1.13
CA THR A 4 -9.46 -7.60 1.36
C THR A 4 -8.01 -7.78 1.78
N LEU A 5 -7.76 -8.83 2.58
CA LEU A 5 -6.41 -9.17 3.00
C LEU A 5 -5.64 -9.77 1.81
N SER A 6 -4.40 -9.31 1.65
CA SER A 6 -3.53 -9.83 0.60
C SER A 6 -2.93 -11.18 0.98
N THR A 7 -2.40 -11.88 -0.03
CA THR A 7 -1.63 -13.12 0.17
C THR A 7 -0.25 -12.93 -0.45
N ALA A 8 0.64 -13.90 -0.24
CA ALA A 8 1.99 -13.84 -0.80
C ALA A 8 1.97 -13.75 -2.33
N ASP A 9 0.94 -14.28 -2.98
CA ASP A 9 0.81 -14.21 -4.44
C ASP A 9 0.62 -12.77 -4.94
N ASP A 10 0.20 -11.86 -4.07
CA ASP A 10 -0.01 -10.46 -4.41
C ASP A 10 1.24 -9.61 -4.28
N PHE A 11 2.30 -10.12 -3.64
CA PHE A 11 3.44 -9.29 -3.25
C PHE A 11 4.19 -8.69 -4.42
N GLU A 12 4.26 -9.38 -5.55
CA GLU A 12 4.90 -8.84 -6.74
C GLU A 12 4.12 -7.62 -7.26
N GLU A 13 2.82 -7.76 -7.38
CA GLU A 13 1.96 -6.66 -7.84
C GLU A 13 1.98 -5.50 -6.85
N LEU A 14 1.97 -5.79 -5.55
CA LEU A 14 2.02 -4.75 -4.52
C LEU A 14 3.34 -3.99 -4.56
N THR A 15 4.45 -4.67 -4.83
CA THR A 15 5.75 -4.02 -4.96
C THR A 15 5.77 -3.09 -6.17
N GLU A 16 5.19 -3.53 -7.30
CA GLU A 16 5.09 -2.69 -8.49
C GLU A 16 4.17 -1.48 -8.24
N LEU A 17 3.09 -1.67 -7.50
CA LEU A 17 2.20 -0.58 -7.13
C LEU A 17 2.93 0.43 -6.23
N TRP A 18 3.69 -0.07 -5.25
CA TRP A 18 4.49 0.78 -4.39
C TRP A 18 5.43 1.65 -5.21
N GLU A 19 6.16 1.04 -6.16
CA GLU A 19 7.09 1.78 -7.00
C GLU A 19 6.38 2.84 -7.83
N ALA A 20 5.27 2.47 -8.46
CA ALA A 20 4.50 3.41 -9.29
C ALA A 20 4.00 4.59 -8.46
N SER A 21 3.50 4.32 -7.27
CA SER A 21 3.00 5.35 -6.36
C SER A 21 4.11 6.29 -5.91
N VAL A 22 5.26 5.73 -5.51
CA VAL A 22 6.39 6.54 -5.06
C VAL A 22 6.91 7.42 -6.19
N ARG A 23 7.06 6.87 -7.40
CA ARG A 23 7.53 7.64 -8.54
C ARG A 23 6.58 8.77 -8.93
N ALA A 24 5.28 8.56 -8.73
CA ALA A 24 4.27 9.56 -9.08
C ALA A 24 4.17 10.69 -8.06
N THR A 25 4.48 10.43 -6.79
CA THR A 25 4.21 11.36 -5.70
C THR A 25 5.44 11.87 -4.98
N HIS A 26 6.57 11.17 -5.09
CA HIS A 26 7.80 11.51 -4.36
C HIS A 26 8.93 11.82 -5.34
N HIS A 27 8.75 12.89 -6.12
CA HIS A 27 9.69 13.27 -7.18
C HIS A 27 11.08 13.63 -6.66
N PHE A 28 11.18 13.95 -5.36
CA PHE A 28 12.44 14.34 -4.75
C PHE A 28 13.30 13.13 -4.33
N ILE A 29 12.76 11.90 -4.41
CA ILE A 29 13.51 10.70 -4.03
C ILE A 29 14.40 10.26 -5.20
N PRO A 30 15.73 10.21 -5.02
CA PRO A 30 16.61 9.75 -6.09
C PRO A 30 16.32 8.30 -6.50
N GLU A 31 16.54 8.03 -7.77
CA GLU A 31 16.33 6.71 -8.36
C GLU A 31 17.04 5.60 -7.59
N GLN A 32 18.27 5.86 -7.13
CA GLN A 32 19.06 4.87 -6.43
C GLN A 32 18.40 4.39 -5.12
N TYR A 33 17.64 5.26 -4.44
CA TYR A 33 16.93 4.86 -3.24
C TYR A 33 15.71 4.01 -3.55
N ILE A 34 15.02 4.32 -4.63
CA ILE A 34 13.86 3.51 -5.06
C ILE A 34 14.33 2.10 -5.40
N LEU A 35 15.42 1.98 -6.16
CA LEU A 35 15.99 0.68 -6.52
C LEU A 35 16.49 -0.09 -5.32
N LYS A 36 16.99 0.61 -4.30
CA LYS A 36 17.47 -0.02 -3.07
C LYS A 36 16.33 -0.50 -2.18
N LEU A 37 15.25 0.27 -2.12
CA LEU A 37 14.11 -0.06 -1.26
C LEU A 37 13.19 -1.13 -1.87
N LYS A 38 13.12 -1.20 -3.19
CA LYS A 38 12.19 -2.11 -3.85
C LYS A 38 12.32 -3.57 -3.41
N PRO A 39 13.53 -4.15 -3.36
CA PRO A 39 13.69 -5.53 -2.85
C PRO A 39 13.26 -5.67 -1.40
N LEU A 40 13.47 -4.63 -0.57
CA LEU A 40 13.08 -4.66 0.83
C LEU A 40 11.56 -4.61 1.01
N VAL A 41 10.87 -3.87 0.16
CA VAL A 41 9.41 -3.85 0.17
C VAL A 41 8.89 -5.27 -0.05
N TRP A 42 9.38 -5.93 -1.09
CA TRP A 42 8.94 -7.28 -1.43
C TRP A 42 9.33 -8.32 -0.38
N SER A 43 10.57 -8.28 0.11
CA SER A 43 11.11 -9.36 0.94
C SER A 43 10.92 -9.16 2.43
N VAL A 44 10.72 -7.90 2.88
CA VAL A 44 10.66 -7.59 4.31
C VAL A 44 9.34 -6.91 4.67
N TYR A 45 9.05 -5.75 4.08
CA TYR A 45 7.96 -4.93 4.57
C TYR A 45 6.59 -5.56 4.34
N LEU A 46 6.34 -6.10 3.17
CA LEU A 46 5.05 -6.74 2.87
C LEU A 46 4.83 -8.02 3.68
N ARG A 47 5.90 -8.63 4.16
CA ARG A 47 5.82 -9.88 4.92
C ARG A 47 5.77 -9.66 6.43
N SER A 48 6.06 -8.45 6.89
CA SER A 48 6.19 -8.17 8.32
C SER A 48 4.88 -7.80 9.00
N MET A 49 3.82 -7.57 8.22
CA MET A 49 2.54 -7.12 8.75
C MET A 49 1.40 -7.51 7.83
N PRO A 50 0.17 -7.59 8.34
CA PRO A 50 -1.01 -7.77 7.48
C PRO A 50 -1.13 -6.61 6.48
N VAL A 51 -1.35 -6.94 5.22
CA VAL A 51 -1.50 -5.97 4.15
C VAL A 51 -2.90 -6.11 3.55
N TYR A 52 -3.66 -5.02 3.60
CA TYR A 52 -5.03 -4.96 3.10
C TYR A 52 -5.05 -4.24 1.76
N THR A 53 -5.87 -4.72 0.84
CA THR A 53 -5.91 -4.21 -0.54
C THR A 53 -7.30 -3.78 -0.95
N VAL A 54 -7.34 -2.82 -1.87
CA VAL A 54 -8.55 -2.50 -2.64
C VAL A 54 -8.26 -2.92 -4.07
N ARG A 55 -9.09 -3.86 -4.58
CA ARG A 55 -8.90 -4.41 -5.92
C ARG A 55 -9.90 -3.80 -6.89
N GLY A 56 -9.39 -3.37 -8.04
CA GLY A 56 -10.23 -2.97 -9.17
C GLY A 56 -10.35 -4.11 -10.17
N PRO A 57 -11.04 -3.86 -11.29
CA PRO A 57 -11.24 -4.91 -12.31
C PRO A 57 -9.97 -5.30 -13.04
N GLU A 58 -8.96 -4.44 -13.08
CA GLU A 58 -7.73 -4.70 -13.84
C GLU A 58 -6.49 -4.85 -12.97
N ARG A 59 -6.52 -4.32 -11.75
CA ARG A 59 -5.34 -4.28 -10.88
C ARG A 59 -5.72 -4.01 -9.44
N ILE A 60 -4.76 -4.21 -8.55
CA ILE A 60 -4.88 -3.71 -7.19
C ILE A 60 -4.72 -2.19 -7.24
N GLU A 61 -5.68 -1.46 -6.70
CA GLU A 61 -5.72 0.00 -6.79
C GLU A 61 -5.07 0.69 -5.62
N GLY A 62 -4.96 0.02 -4.50
CA GLY A 62 -4.29 0.56 -3.33
C GLY A 62 -4.09 -0.51 -2.27
N PHE A 63 -3.18 -0.24 -1.35
CA PHE A 63 -2.96 -1.16 -0.23
C PHE A 63 -2.48 -0.39 0.99
N MET A 64 -2.65 -1.02 2.16
CA MET A 64 -2.10 -0.50 3.40
C MET A 64 -1.54 -1.64 4.23
N GLY A 65 -0.50 -1.35 4.99
CA GLY A 65 0.09 -2.28 5.95
C GLY A 65 -0.21 -1.83 7.36
N ILE A 66 -0.69 -2.74 8.19
CA ILE A 66 -1.07 -2.44 9.57
C ILE A 66 -0.27 -3.34 10.49
N ASN A 67 0.49 -2.72 11.40
CA ASN A 67 1.29 -3.42 12.38
C ASN A 67 0.66 -3.19 13.76
N GLY A 68 -0.07 -4.18 14.25
CA GLY A 68 -0.83 -4.04 15.48
C GLY A 68 -1.96 -3.04 15.31
N ASP A 69 -1.86 -1.90 15.99
CA ASP A 69 -2.82 -0.81 15.89
C ASP A 69 -2.27 0.38 15.11
N MET A 70 -1.15 0.20 14.41
CA MET A 70 -0.49 1.27 13.68
C MET A 70 -0.56 1.07 12.18
N LEU A 71 -1.00 2.12 11.49
CA LEU A 71 -0.96 2.16 10.03
C LEU A 71 0.44 2.59 9.61
N GLU A 72 1.21 1.66 9.02
CA GLU A 72 2.60 1.92 8.65
C GLU A 72 2.80 2.22 7.18
N MET A 73 1.92 1.69 6.31
CA MET A 73 2.02 1.93 4.88
C MET A 73 0.64 2.20 4.32
N LEU A 74 0.56 3.15 3.38
CA LEU A 74 -0.64 3.36 2.58
C LEU A 74 -0.23 3.92 1.23
N PHE A 75 -0.48 3.17 0.18
CA PHE A 75 -0.13 3.55 -1.19
C PHE A 75 -1.30 3.32 -2.13
N VAL A 76 -1.47 4.25 -3.07
CA VAL A 76 -2.53 4.19 -4.08
C VAL A 76 -1.88 4.22 -5.46
N HIS A 77 -2.38 3.36 -6.36
CA HIS A 77 -1.88 3.35 -7.73
C HIS A 77 -2.14 4.71 -8.38
N PRO A 78 -1.17 5.27 -9.13
CA PRO A 78 -1.35 6.60 -9.73
C PRO A 78 -2.61 6.75 -10.55
N GLN A 79 -3.03 5.71 -11.27
CA GLN A 79 -4.24 5.78 -12.08
C GLN A 79 -5.53 5.67 -11.26
N ALA A 80 -5.42 5.32 -10.00
CA ALA A 80 -6.57 5.24 -9.09
C ALA A 80 -6.65 6.40 -8.12
N MET A 81 -5.69 7.32 -8.17
CA MET A 81 -5.71 8.52 -7.32
C MET A 81 -6.92 9.38 -7.66
N GLY A 82 -7.52 9.98 -6.62
CA GLY A 82 -8.71 10.81 -6.80
C GLY A 82 -10.01 10.02 -6.83
N LYS A 83 -9.98 8.70 -6.72
CA LYS A 83 -11.18 7.85 -6.73
C LYS A 83 -11.64 7.42 -5.34
N GLY A 84 -11.01 7.92 -4.29
CA GLY A 84 -11.39 7.59 -2.93
C GLY A 84 -10.81 6.29 -2.40
N VAL A 85 -9.82 5.70 -3.06
CA VAL A 85 -9.20 4.44 -2.62
C VAL A 85 -8.50 4.60 -1.29
N GLY A 86 -7.68 5.65 -1.14
CA GLY A 86 -7.00 5.93 0.12
C GLY A 86 -7.98 6.17 1.26
N LYS A 87 -9.04 6.92 0.99
CA LYS A 87 -10.08 7.21 1.98
C LYS A 87 -10.79 5.91 2.42
N LYS A 88 -11.04 5.00 1.48
CA LYS A 88 -11.66 3.72 1.80
C LYS A 88 -10.77 2.87 2.68
N LEU A 89 -9.48 2.83 2.39
CA LEU A 89 -8.52 2.12 3.23
C LEU A 89 -8.44 2.71 4.62
N LEU A 90 -8.39 4.04 4.73
CA LEU A 90 -8.36 4.71 6.03
C LEU A 90 -9.61 4.43 6.85
N LYS A 91 -10.77 4.47 6.24
CA LYS A 91 -12.02 4.15 6.92
C LYS A 91 -12.01 2.72 7.45
N TYR A 92 -11.53 1.78 6.65
CA TYR A 92 -11.42 0.40 7.08
C TYR A 92 -10.48 0.26 8.27
N ALA A 93 -9.32 0.92 8.21
CA ALA A 93 -8.34 0.88 9.29
C ALA A 93 -8.93 1.41 10.60
N ILE A 94 -9.62 2.54 10.54
CA ILE A 94 -10.19 3.16 11.73
C ILE A 94 -11.35 2.33 12.30
N ASN A 95 -12.24 1.86 11.43
CA ASN A 95 -13.48 1.23 11.88
C ASN A 95 -13.32 -0.27 12.17
N SER A 96 -12.45 -0.96 11.46
CA SER A 96 -12.33 -2.42 11.57
C SER A 96 -11.09 -2.86 12.34
N CYS A 97 -10.03 -2.07 12.32
CA CYS A 97 -8.76 -2.41 12.95
C CYS A 97 -8.43 -1.52 14.14
N ALA A 98 -9.23 -0.49 14.39
CA ALA A 98 -9.01 0.49 15.47
C ALA A 98 -7.60 1.09 15.42
N CYS A 99 -7.11 1.36 14.21
CA CYS A 99 -5.75 1.80 14.00
C CYS A 99 -5.55 3.26 14.36
N VAL A 100 -4.36 3.56 14.89
CA VAL A 100 -3.90 4.92 15.09
C VAL A 100 -2.95 5.26 13.95
N MET A 101 -3.13 6.41 13.35
CA MET A 101 -2.25 6.86 12.28
C MET A 101 -1.04 7.56 12.86
N LEU A 102 0.13 7.13 12.41
CA LEU A 102 1.36 7.86 12.64
C LEU A 102 1.47 8.98 11.62
N MET A 103 1.50 10.17 12.12
CA MET A 103 1.70 11.33 11.26
C MET A 103 2.99 12.02 11.59
#